data_c6c156cf8ad8801ed06301413dbbfbe5
#
_entry.id   c6c156cf8ad8801ed06301413dbbfbe5
#
_cell.length_a   1.000
_cell.length_b   1.000
_cell.length_c   1.000
_cell.angle_alpha   90.00
_cell.angle_beta   90.00
_cell.angle_gamma   90.00
#
_symmetry.space_group_name_H-M   'P 1'
#
loop_
_entity.id
_entity.type
_entity.pdbx_description
1 polymer ?
#
loop_
_entity_poly.entity_id
_entity_poly.type
_entity_poly.pdbx_seq_one_letter_code
_entity_poly.pdbx_strand_id
1 'polypeptide(L)'
;MRLPSLLSFLFASTTLAALPYKGVDWSSLLIEEKAGKTYKNSAGTVQPLETILKSSGVNTVRQRIWVNPSDANYNLDYNIKLAKRAKAAGLKIYLDFHYSDNWADPGKQVTPAAWKSLAKDALVKQVYDYTKSVMGTFQSNGISLDIVSIGNEITPGLLFPVGKLGSGEGAANVAALLKSASRAIKESSISPKPKIMIHLDNGWKWDTQMWWYDTVLATGALSLADFDMQGVSYYPFYNAAATLAAFGTSVANMAKKYGKEVVVAETNWPSYCPNPSTAFPADTKSIPISVDGQVQWMKEVAKRVTAVGGGKGTGVFYWEPAWIDNAGLGSSCGWNLMFGDDGKVMSSLAVFNSI
;
A
#
# COMPACT_ATOMS: atom_id res chain seq x y z
N MET A 1 -29.29 39.01 -46.26
CA MET A 1 -28.47 39.03 -45.03
C MET A 1 -28.60 37.68 -44.35
N ARG A 2 -27.55 36.86 -44.35
CA ARG A 2 -27.52 35.56 -43.62
C ARG A 2 -26.68 35.79 -42.36
N LEU A 3 -27.28 35.57 -41.17
CA LEU A 3 -26.55 35.58 -39.88
C LEU A 3 -25.68 34.32 -39.76
N PRO A 4 -24.45 34.42 -39.29
CA PRO A 4 -23.65 33.25 -38.98
C PRO A 4 -24.07 32.64 -37.63
N SER A 5 -24.32 31.33 -37.63
CA SER A 5 -24.57 30.55 -36.41
C SER A 5 -23.25 30.44 -35.62
N LEU A 6 -23.21 30.99 -34.42
CA LEU A 6 -22.15 30.74 -33.46
C LEU A 6 -22.32 29.34 -32.88
N LEU A 7 -21.45 28.42 -33.24
CA LEU A 7 -21.29 27.14 -32.55
C LEU A 7 -20.51 27.38 -31.23
N SER A 8 -21.22 27.34 -30.11
CA SER A 8 -20.57 27.37 -28.78
C SER A 8 -20.02 25.97 -28.49
N PHE A 9 -18.71 25.83 -28.51
CA PHE A 9 -18.04 24.62 -28.00
C PHE A 9 -18.07 24.65 -26.45
N LEU A 10 -18.91 23.84 -25.87
CA LEU A 10 -18.86 23.53 -24.45
C LEU A 10 -17.64 22.64 -24.20
N PHE A 11 -16.57 23.22 -23.67
CA PHE A 11 -15.48 22.43 -23.06
C PHE A 11 -15.98 21.83 -21.78
N ALA A 12 -16.32 20.54 -21.81
CA ALA A 12 -16.56 19.76 -20.60
C ALA A 12 -15.22 19.65 -19.84
N SER A 13 -15.03 20.45 -18.81
CA SER A 13 -13.96 20.24 -17.85
C SER A 13 -14.21 18.93 -17.15
N THR A 14 -13.53 17.85 -17.55
CA THR A 14 -13.50 16.62 -16.77
C THR A 14 -12.72 16.89 -15.49
N THR A 15 -13.42 17.22 -14.42
CA THR A 15 -12.83 17.15 -13.07
C THR A 15 -12.46 15.69 -12.85
N LEU A 16 -11.17 15.40 -12.75
CA LEU A 16 -10.71 14.09 -12.28
C LEU A 16 -11.40 13.82 -10.94
N ALA A 17 -12.12 12.71 -10.85
CA ALA A 17 -12.74 12.31 -9.60
C ALA A 17 -11.62 12.09 -8.55
N ALA A 18 -11.78 12.69 -7.37
CA ALA A 18 -10.82 12.53 -6.30
C ALA A 18 -10.68 11.05 -5.91
N LEU A 19 -9.45 10.60 -5.67
CA LEU A 19 -9.18 9.21 -5.25
C LEU A 19 -9.89 8.89 -3.93
N PRO A 20 -10.63 7.78 -3.82
CA PRO A 20 -11.25 7.31 -2.58
C PRO A 20 -10.27 7.12 -1.43
N TYR A 21 -9.04 6.66 -1.76
CA TYR A 21 -7.97 6.41 -0.79
C TYR A 21 -6.73 7.23 -1.16
N LYS A 22 -6.49 8.27 -0.39
CA LYS A 22 -5.31 9.14 -0.45
C LYS A 22 -4.53 8.91 0.82
N GLY A 23 -3.50 8.07 0.73
CA GLY A 23 -2.92 7.47 1.91
C GLY A 23 -1.42 7.63 2.09
N VAL A 24 -0.99 7.39 3.32
CA VAL A 24 0.41 7.20 3.67
C VAL A 24 0.56 5.98 4.57
N ASP A 25 1.70 5.30 4.51
CA ASP A 25 2.10 4.37 5.57
C ASP A 25 2.64 5.19 6.75
N TRP A 26 2.27 4.80 7.97
CA TRP A 26 2.72 5.46 9.19
C TRP A 26 3.11 4.47 10.28
N SER A 27 3.38 3.24 9.85
CA SER A 27 3.61 2.12 10.76
C SER A 27 4.71 2.39 11.78
N SER A 28 5.74 3.18 11.43
CA SER A 28 6.89 3.48 12.31
C SER A 28 6.62 4.58 13.34
N LEU A 29 5.43 5.22 13.34
CA LEU A 29 5.15 6.38 14.18
C LEU A 29 5.47 6.18 15.66
N LEU A 30 5.02 5.07 16.27
CA LEU A 30 5.25 4.86 17.71
C LEU A 30 6.72 4.57 18.03
N ILE A 31 7.49 4.08 17.06
CA ILE A 31 8.95 3.90 17.21
C ILE A 31 9.64 5.26 17.22
N GLU A 32 9.28 6.12 16.28
CA GLU A 32 9.80 7.49 16.17
C GLU A 32 9.49 8.31 17.43
N GLU A 33 8.25 8.26 17.91
CA GLU A 33 7.84 8.95 19.14
C GLU A 33 8.59 8.40 20.37
N LYS A 34 8.79 7.07 20.45
CA LYS A 34 9.60 6.45 21.50
C LYS A 34 11.06 6.89 21.45
N ALA A 35 11.59 7.17 20.26
CA ALA A 35 12.92 7.73 20.04
C ALA A 35 13.00 9.26 20.31
N GLY A 36 11.88 9.88 20.72
CA GLY A 36 11.83 11.32 21.05
C GLY A 36 11.57 12.22 19.85
N LYS A 37 11.25 11.66 18.67
CA LYS A 37 10.89 12.48 17.50
C LYS A 37 9.54 13.16 17.72
N THR A 38 9.43 14.37 17.20
CA THR A 38 8.21 15.16 17.20
C THR A 38 7.97 15.71 15.81
N TYR A 39 6.69 15.91 15.47
CA TYR A 39 6.31 16.40 14.15
C TYR A 39 5.80 17.83 14.24
N LYS A 40 6.14 18.64 13.25
CA LYS A 40 5.77 20.05 13.17
C LYS A 40 5.01 20.34 11.89
N ASN A 41 3.98 21.15 12.00
CA ASN A 41 3.26 21.66 10.83
C ASN A 41 4.09 22.64 10.02
N SER A 42 3.55 23.20 8.94
CA SER A 42 4.23 24.17 8.07
C SER A 42 4.67 25.46 8.80
N ALA A 43 3.96 25.84 9.85
CA ALA A 43 4.32 27.00 10.70
C ALA A 43 5.43 26.67 11.74
N GLY A 44 5.86 25.40 11.84
CA GLY A 44 6.86 24.95 12.82
C GLY A 44 6.27 24.59 14.19
N THR A 45 4.95 24.58 14.33
CA THR A 45 4.27 24.21 15.59
C THR A 45 4.22 22.70 15.71
N VAL A 46 4.63 22.15 16.86
CA VAL A 46 4.55 20.72 17.17
C VAL A 46 3.07 20.29 17.25
N GLN A 47 2.73 19.24 16.53
CA GLN A 47 1.40 18.64 16.47
C GLN A 47 1.50 17.11 16.34
N PRO A 48 0.46 16.37 16.76
CA PRO A 48 0.35 14.94 16.44
C PRO A 48 0.45 14.70 14.92
N LEU A 49 1.16 13.65 14.50
CA LEU A 49 1.34 13.35 13.08
C LEU A 49 0.00 13.22 12.35
N GLU A 50 -0.96 12.51 12.94
CA GLU A 50 -2.30 12.33 12.36
C GLU A 50 -3.02 13.65 12.06
N THR A 51 -2.81 14.67 12.86
CA THR A 51 -3.37 16.03 12.65
C THR A 51 -2.75 16.68 11.41
N ILE A 52 -1.40 16.58 11.27
CA ILE A 52 -0.68 17.13 10.13
C ILE A 52 -1.08 16.40 8.85
N LEU A 53 -1.15 15.06 8.89
CA LEU A 53 -1.57 14.23 7.76
C LEU A 53 -2.99 14.62 7.29
N LYS A 54 -3.94 14.68 8.22
CA LYS A 54 -5.34 15.03 7.92
C LYS A 54 -5.48 16.41 7.31
N SER A 55 -4.80 17.42 7.86
CA SER A 55 -4.83 18.80 7.34
C SER A 55 -4.17 18.93 5.96
N SER A 56 -3.29 17.99 5.59
CA SER A 56 -2.63 17.93 4.29
C SER A 56 -3.41 17.14 3.23
N GLY A 57 -4.64 16.69 3.54
CA GLY A 57 -5.51 15.99 2.59
C GLY A 57 -5.39 14.47 2.60
N VAL A 58 -4.52 13.88 3.45
CA VAL A 58 -4.49 12.43 3.69
C VAL A 58 -5.81 12.01 4.31
N ASN A 59 -6.43 10.97 3.79
CA ASN A 59 -7.68 10.44 4.31
C ASN A 59 -7.57 8.99 4.80
N THR A 60 -6.46 8.32 4.52
CA THR A 60 -6.24 6.91 4.87
C THR A 60 -4.82 6.70 5.37
N VAL A 61 -4.64 5.90 6.40
CA VAL A 61 -3.32 5.48 6.87
C VAL A 61 -3.17 3.97 6.72
N ARG A 62 -2.00 3.54 6.22
CA ARG A 62 -1.61 2.13 6.15
C ARG A 62 -0.74 1.80 7.34
N GLN A 63 -0.96 0.63 7.94
CA GLN A 63 -0.16 0.10 9.02
C GLN A 63 0.07 -1.40 8.84
N ARG A 64 1.34 -1.81 8.88
CA ARG A 64 1.75 -3.22 8.80
C ARG A 64 1.58 -3.92 10.14
N ILE A 65 1.19 -5.20 10.10
CA ILE A 65 1.11 -6.04 11.29
C ILE A 65 1.99 -7.28 11.16
N TRP A 66 2.81 -7.51 12.19
CA TRP A 66 3.62 -8.71 12.37
C TRP A 66 2.98 -9.64 13.39
N VAL A 67 3.28 -10.96 13.30
CA VAL A 67 2.61 -11.97 14.11
C VAL A 67 3.11 -11.95 15.56
N ASN A 68 4.41 -12.13 15.75
CA ASN A 68 5.03 -12.16 17.08
C ASN A 68 6.46 -11.61 17.05
N PRO A 69 6.62 -10.30 16.77
CA PRO A 69 7.94 -9.66 16.74
C PRO A 69 8.59 -9.66 18.13
N SER A 70 9.92 -9.84 18.18
CA SER A 70 10.68 -9.97 19.43
C SER A 70 10.70 -8.70 20.28
N ASP A 71 10.55 -7.54 19.66
CA ASP A 71 10.56 -6.21 20.30
C ASP A 71 9.16 -5.62 20.51
N ALA A 72 8.12 -6.39 20.19
CA ALA A 72 6.71 -6.00 20.21
C ALA A 72 6.33 -4.83 19.28
N ASN A 73 7.26 -4.31 18.47
CA ASN A 73 6.94 -3.33 17.45
C ASN A 73 6.11 -3.99 16.34
N TYR A 74 5.14 -3.25 15.80
CA TYR A 74 4.22 -3.72 14.74
C TYR A 74 3.33 -4.93 15.12
N ASN A 75 3.32 -5.40 16.36
CA ASN A 75 2.40 -6.44 16.79
C ASN A 75 0.95 -5.93 16.86
N LEU A 76 0.01 -6.77 17.28
CA LEU A 76 -1.41 -6.41 17.36
C LEU A 76 -1.68 -5.22 18.30
N ASP A 77 -1.07 -5.21 19.50
CA ASP A 77 -1.26 -4.13 20.47
C ASP A 77 -0.71 -2.79 19.97
N TYR A 78 0.43 -2.81 19.28
CA TYR A 78 1.00 -1.66 18.60
C TYR A 78 0.01 -1.11 17.54
N ASN A 79 -0.54 -2.00 16.72
CA ASN A 79 -1.49 -1.65 15.67
C ASN A 79 -2.81 -1.10 16.22
N ILE A 80 -3.30 -1.63 17.33
CA ILE A 80 -4.50 -1.10 18.01
C ILE A 80 -4.26 0.32 18.53
N LYS A 81 -3.06 0.62 19.05
CA LYS A 81 -2.71 1.98 19.49
C LYS A 81 -2.73 2.97 18.32
N LEU A 82 -2.09 2.64 17.20
CA LEU A 82 -2.13 3.46 15.98
C LEU A 82 -3.56 3.63 15.47
N ALA A 83 -4.32 2.55 15.38
CA ALA A 83 -5.67 2.58 14.85
C ALA A 83 -6.65 3.41 15.69
N LYS A 84 -6.49 3.45 17.02
CA LYS A 84 -7.25 4.33 17.89
C LYS A 84 -6.98 5.82 17.57
N ARG A 85 -5.72 6.17 17.29
CA ARG A 85 -5.34 7.53 16.87
C ARG A 85 -5.92 7.88 15.49
N ALA A 86 -5.79 6.96 14.52
CA ALA A 86 -6.36 7.13 13.18
C ALA A 86 -7.87 7.38 13.25
N LYS A 87 -8.60 6.55 14.01
CA LYS A 87 -10.04 6.70 14.24
C LYS A 87 -10.38 8.07 14.87
N ALA A 88 -9.66 8.47 15.91
CA ALA A 88 -9.89 9.76 16.58
C ALA A 88 -9.67 10.95 15.64
N ALA A 89 -8.72 10.85 14.71
CA ALA A 89 -8.46 11.85 13.67
C ALA A 89 -9.43 11.76 12.47
N GLY A 90 -10.32 10.79 12.44
CA GLY A 90 -11.25 10.57 11.32
C GLY A 90 -10.54 10.12 10.04
N LEU A 91 -9.46 9.35 10.18
CA LEU A 91 -8.73 8.71 9.08
C LEU A 91 -9.26 7.29 8.87
N LYS A 92 -9.34 6.87 7.61
CA LYS A 92 -9.55 5.48 7.20
C LYS A 92 -8.31 4.65 7.54
N ILE A 93 -8.50 3.34 7.72
CA ILE A 93 -7.41 2.44 8.12
C ILE A 93 -7.26 1.32 7.10
N TYR A 94 -6.04 1.18 6.57
CA TYR A 94 -5.59 0.04 5.78
C TYR A 94 -4.63 -0.80 6.63
N LEU A 95 -5.03 -2.01 7.02
CA LEU A 95 -4.21 -2.97 7.75
C LEU A 95 -3.52 -3.92 6.76
N ASP A 96 -2.19 -4.06 6.89
CA ASP A 96 -1.36 -4.88 6.01
C ASP A 96 -0.76 -6.07 6.77
N PHE A 97 -1.26 -7.27 6.50
CA PHE A 97 -0.72 -8.49 7.09
C PHE A 97 0.57 -8.93 6.41
N HIS A 98 1.67 -8.96 7.16
CA HIS A 98 2.91 -9.57 6.69
C HIS A 98 2.93 -11.10 6.85
N TYR A 99 2.12 -11.67 7.76
CA TYR A 99 2.16 -13.09 8.13
C TYR A 99 3.57 -13.58 8.45
N SER A 100 4.35 -12.74 9.10
CA SER A 100 5.73 -12.97 9.53
C SER A 100 5.97 -12.31 10.88
N ASP A 101 7.02 -12.69 11.59
CA ASP A 101 7.45 -12.03 12.84
C ASP A 101 8.30 -10.77 12.55
N ASN A 102 8.61 -10.52 11.29
CA ASN A 102 9.42 -9.39 10.83
C ASN A 102 9.00 -8.98 9.39
N TRP A 103 9.88 -8.24 8.70
CA TRP A 103 9.67 -7.83 7.33
C TRP A 103 9.30 -9.00 6.42
N ALA A 104 8.19 -8.84 5.68
CA ALA A 104 7.83 -9.64 4.52
C ALA A 104 7.91 -8.75 3.28
N ASP A 105 8.76 -9.16 2.34
CA ASP A 105 9.01 -8.48 1.05
C ASP A 105 9.35 -9.55 0.01
N PRO A 106 9.57 -9.21 -1.28
CA PRO A 106 9.86 -10.21 -2.30
C PRO A 106 11.08 -11.08 -2.00
N GLY A 107 12.02 -10.62 -1.18
CA GLY A 107 13.17 -11.40 -0.72
C GLY A 107 12.93 -12.19 0.57
N LYS A 108 11.87 -11.88 1.32
CA LYS A 108 11.66 -12.39 2.68
C LYS A 108 10.19 -12.66 2.94
N GLN A 109 9.78 -13.91 2.82
CA GLN A 109 8.42 -14.38 3.15
C GLN A 109 8.50 -15.47 4.22
N VAL A 110 9.18 -15.14 5.33
CA VAL A 110 9.53 -16.11 6.38
C VAL A 110 8.31 -16.44 7.21
N THR A 111 8.00 -17.73 7.31
CA THR A 111 6.96 -18.23 8.23
C THR A 111 7.29 -17.86 9.68
N PRO A 112 6.33 -17.34 10.47
CA PRO A 112 6.52 -17.06 11.89
C PRO A 112 7.13 -18.25 12.65
N ALA A 113 8.00 -17.96 13.61
CA ALA A 113 8.72 -19.00 14.35
C ALA A 113 7.78 -20.03 14.98
N ALA A 114 6.66 -19.58 15.53
CA ALA A 114 5.65 -20.45 16.13
C ALA A 114 4.89 -21.35 15.13
N TRP A 115 4.96 -21.04 13.83
CA TRP A 115 4.23 -21.76 12.77
C TRP A 115 5.12 -22.64 11.90
N LYS A 116 6.45 -22.58 12.07
CA LYS A 116 7.45 -23.25 11.20
C LYS A 116 7.28 -24.75 11.09
N SER A 117 6.79 -25.41 12.15
CA SER A 117 6.60 -26.87 12.19
C SER A 117 5.23 -27.31 11.65
N LEU A 118 4.35 -26.38 11.28
CA LEU A 118 3.02 -26.71 10.80
C LEU A 118 3.09 -27.25 9.37
N ALA A 119 2.46 -28.42 9.16
CA ALA A 119 2.18 -28.90 7.80
C ALA A 119 1.14 -27.98 7.11
N LYS A 120 1.05 -28.07 5.80
CA LYS A 120 0.21 -27.21 4.96
C LYS A 120 -1.19 -26.95 5.55
N ASP A 121 -1.95 -27.99 5.85
CA ASP A 121 -3.36 -27.85 6.28
C ASP A 121 -3.48 -27.17 7.65
N ALA A 122 -2.55 -27.49 8.56
CA ALA A 122 -2.45 -26.83 9.85
C ALA A 122 -2.05 -25.35 9.69
N LEU A 123 -1.15 -25.03 8.75
CA LEU A 123 -0.75 -23.66 8.46
C LEU A 123 -1.89 -22.86 7.85
N VAL A 124 -2.67 -23.44 6.93
CA VAL A 124 -3.89 -22.84 6.37
C VAL A 124 -4.90 -22.52 7.47
N LYS A 125 -5.11 -23.46 8.40
CA LYS A 125 -5.96 -23.22 9.58
C LYS A 125 -5.40 -22.11 10.48
N GLN A 126 -4.10 -22.09 10.70
CA GLN A 126 -3.43 -21.09 11.53
C GLN A 126 -3.59 -19.67 10.96
N VAL A 127 -3.47 -19.51 9.64
CA VAL A 127 -3.74 -18.22 8.95
C VAL A 127 -5.19 -17.77 9.18
N TYR A 128 -6.16 -18.70 9.10
CA TYR A 128 -7.56 -18.38 9.40
C TYR A 128 -7.73 -17.92 10.84
N ASP A 129 -7.24 -18.68 11.80
CA ASP A 129 -7.43 -18.42 13.23
C ASP A 129 -6.79 -17.08 13.62
N TYR A 130 -5.56 -16.84 13.19
CA TYR A 130 -4.84 -15.59 13.46
C TYR A 130 -5.57 -14.38 12.84
N THR A 131 -5.90 -14.47 11.55
CA THR A 131 -6.60 -13.36 10.85
C THR A 131 -7.93 -13.05 11.52
N LYS A 132 -8.72 -14.08 11.84
CA LYS A 132 -10.02 -13.91 12.52
C LYS A 132 -9.88 -13.29 13.91
N SER A 133 -8.87 -13.71 14.68
CA SER A 133 -8.55 -13.15 15.99
C SER A 133 -8.19 -11.67 15.90
N VAL A 134 -7.31 -11.29 14.94
CA VAL A 134 -6.94 -9.89 14.71
C VAL A 134 -8.20 -9.06 14.37
N MET A 135 -9.03 -9.52 13.42
CA MET A 135 -10.29 -8.83 13.08
C MET A 135 -11.20 -8.66 14.28
N GLY A 136 -11.32 -9.69 15.10
CA GLY A 136 -12.12 -9.65 16.35
C GLY A 136 -11.59 -8.63 17.36
N THR A 137 -10.27 -8.51 17.47
CA THR A 137 -9.64 -7.53 18.37
C THR A 137 -9.87 -6.09 17.88
N PHE A 138 -9.79 -5.80 16.58
CA PHE A 138 -10.16 -4.50 16.03
C PHE A 138 -11.63 -4.18 16.34
N GLN A 139 -12.55 -5.12 16.08
CA GLN A 139 -13.97 -4.96 16.37
C GLN A 139 -14.25 -4.69 17.85
N SER A 140 -13.64 -5.46 18.77
CA SER A 140 -13.85 -5.31 20.22
C SER A 140 -13.31 -3.98 20.75
N ASN A 141 -12.32 -3.36 20.06
CA ASN A 141 -11.85 -2.00 20.34
C ASN A 141 -12.70 -0.92 19.62
N GLY A 142 -13.79 -1.30 18.96
CA GLY A 142 -14.67 -0.39 18.23
C GLY A 142 -14.00 0.26 17.02
N ILE A 143 -13.02 -0.41 16.40
CA ILE A 143 -12.25 0.09 15.27
C ILE A 143 -12.70 -0.65 14.01
N SER A 144 -13.19 0.11 13.01
CA SER A 144 -13.41 -0.41 11.66
C SER A 144 -12.13 -0.32 10.83
N LEU A 145 -12.01 -1.25 9.89
CA LEU A 145 -10.95 -1.24 8.87
C LEU A 145 -11.60 -0.99 7.50
N ASP A 146 -10.94 -0.20 6.66
CA ASP A 146 -11.42 0.09 5.30
C ASP A 146 -10.81 -0.88 4.27
N ILE A 147 -9.52 -1.19 4.42
CA ILE A 147 -8.79 -2.12 3.57
C ILE A 147 -7.99 -3.08 4.46
N VAL A 148 -7.91 -4.34 4.03
CA VAL A 148 -7.02 -5.34 4.63
C VAL A 148 -6.29 -6.06 3.51
N SER A 149 -4.95 -5.96 3.45
CA SER A 149 -4.18 -6.83 2.57
C SER A 149 -3.78 -8.14 3.27
N ILE A 150 -4.00 -9.22 2.54
CA ILE A 150 -3.76 -10.60 3.00
C ILE A 150 -2.39 -11.09 2.53
N GLY A 151 -1.37 -10.35 2.88
CA GLY A 151 0.04 -10.54 2.53
C GLY A 151 0.65 -9.27 1.93
N ASN A 152 1.93 -9.02 2.23
CA ASN A 152 2.71 -7.91 1.71
C ASN A 152 3.68 -8.37 0.64
N GLU A 153 3.59 -7.78 -0.57
CA GLU A 153 4.49 -8.01 -1.72
C GLU A 153 4.74 -9.50 -2.03
N ILE A 154 3.66 -10.27 -2.08
CA ILE A 154 3.68 -11.74 -2.17
C ILE A 154 3.90 -12.26 -3.59
N THR A 155 4.60 -11.55 -4.45
CA THR A 155 4.94 -12.02 -5.81
C THR A 155 5.69 -13.37 -5.81
N PRO A 156 6.64 -13.65 -4.91
CA PRO A 156 7.26 -14.98 -4.81
C PRO A 156 6.42 -15.99 -3.99
N GLY A 157 5.25 -15.60 -3.51
CA GLY A 157 4.43 -16.34 -2.55
C GLY A 157 4.49 -15.79 -1.14
N LEU A 158 4.05 -16.55 -0.14
CA LEU A 158 4.07 -16.18 1.28
C LEU A 158 4.29 -17.41 2.17
N LEU A 159 4.70 -17.21 3.43
CA LEU A 159 4.87 -18.28 4.42
C LEU A 159 5.76 -19.42 3.92
N PHE A 160 7.01 -19.07 3.55
CA PHE A 160 7.98 -20.04 3.03
C PHE A 160 8.38 -21.11 4.07
N PRO A 161 8.62 -22.36 3.62
CA PRO A 161 8.65 -22.83 2.22
C PRO A 161 7.27 -23.20 1.64
N VAL A 162 6.23 -23.34 2.46
CA VAL A 162 4.93 -23.94 2.07
C VAL A 162 4.27 -23.18 0.91
N GLY A 163 4.17 -21.88 1.00
CA GLY A 163 3.56 -21.03 -0.02
C GLY A 163 4.58 -20.39 -0.98
N LYS A 164 5.74 -21.02 -1.25
CA LYS A 164 6.71 -20.50 -2.20
C LYS A 164 6.31 -20.85 -3.63
N LEU A 165 6.06 -19.85 -4.48
CA LEU A 165 5.79 -20.03 -5.90
C LEU A 165 7.01 -20.57 -6.65
N GLY A 166 6.75 -21.25 -7.76
CA GLY A 166 7.81 -21.86 -8.60
C GLY A 166 8.37 -23.18 -8.05
N SER A 167 7.81 -23.73 -6.97
CA SER A 167 8.20 -25.01 -6.39
C SER A 167 6.98 -25.89 -6.10
N GLY A 168 6.95 -27.12 -6.62
CA GLY A 168 5.94 -28.14 -6.30
C GLY A 168 4.48 -27.60 -6.33
N GLU A 169 3.79 -27.74 -5.23
CA GLU A 169 2.40 -27.27 -5.05
C GLU A 169 2.27 -25.80 -4.63
N GLY A 170 3.35 -24.98 -4.76
CA GLY A 170 3.40 -23.62 -4.26
C GLY A 170 2.21 -22.76 -4.63
N ALA A 171 1.74 -22.80 -5.88
CA ALA A 171 0.58 -22.03 -6.32
C ALA A 171 -0.72 -22.46 -5.62
N ALA A 172 -0.96 -23.76 -5.48
CA ALA A 172 -2.12 -24.29 -4.76
C ALA A 172 -2.05 -23.95 -3.27
N ASN A 173 -0.86 -23.96 -2.69
CA ASN A 173 -0.64 -23.59 -1.30
C ASN A 173 -0.89 -22.08 -1.07
N VAL A 174 -0.36 -21.21 -1.93
CA VAL A 174 -0.64 -19.78 -1.90
C VAL A 174 -2.14 -19.52 -2.00
N ALA A 175 -2.82 -20.14 -2.96
CA ALA A 175 -4.25 -20.01 -3.14
C ALA A 175 -5.05 -20.43 -1.88
N ALA A 176 -4.68 -21.56 -1.25
CA ALA A 176 -5.32 -22.05 -0.02
C ALA A 176 -5.10 -21.10 1.16
N LEU A 177 -3.88 -20.58 1.34
CA LEU A 177 -3.53 -19.64 2.39
C LEU A 177 -4.32 -18.32 2.25
N LEU A 178 -4.37 -17.75 1.04
CA LEU A 178 -5.11 -16.52 0.75
C LEU A 178 -6.62 -16.73 0.90
N LYS A 179 -7.16 -17.85 0.43
CA LYS A 179 -8.56 -18.22 0.63
C LYS A 179 -8.91 -18.29 2.11
N SER A 180 -8.02 -18.86 2.92
CA SER A 180 -8.18 -19.00 4.36
C SER A 180 -8.23 -17.63 5.06
N ALA A 181 -7.30 -16.71 4.71
CA ALA A 181 -7.29 -15.35 5.21
C ALA A 181 -8.57 -14.57 4.81
N SER A 182 -8.95 -14.65 3.53
CA SER A 182 -10.19 -14.03 3.03
C SER A 182 -11.42 -14.52 3.77
N ARG A 183 -11.55 -15.83 3.95
CA ARG A 183 -12.65 -16.43 4.68
C ARG A 183 -12.70 -15.96 6.14
N ALA A 184 -11.54 -15.88 6.80
CA ALA A 184 -11.45 -15.38 8.17
C ALA A 184 -11.98 -13.95 8.32
N ILE A 185 -11.66 -13.06 7.36
CA ILE A 185 -12.17 -11.68 7.34
C ILE A 185 -13.69 -11.69 7.13
N LYS A 186 -14.19 -12.43 6.15
CA LYS A 186 -15.62 -12.50 5.83
C LYS A 186 -16.47 -13.07 6.96
N GLU A 187 -15.94 -14.07 7.68
CA GLU A 187 -16.60 -14.75 8.80
C GLU A 187 -16.32 -14.10 10.16
N SER A 188 -15.46 -13.07 10.24
CA SER A 188 -15.19 -12.35 11.48
C SER A 188 -16.39 -11.50 11.91
N SER A 189 -16.35 -10.99 13.14
CA SER A 189 -17.38 -10.07 13.66
C SER A 189 -17.22 -8.64 13.18
N ILE A 190 -16.08 -8.27 12.54
CA ILE A 190 -15.81 -6.88 12.13
C ILE A 190 -16.92 -6.35 11.21
N SER A 191 -17.39 -5.13 11.50
CA SER A 191 -18.43 -4.47 10.74
C SER A 191 -18.17 -2.95 10.70
N PRO A 192 -18.26 -2.31 9.52
CA PRO A 192 -18.45 -2.93 8.20
C PRO A 192 -17.28 -3.84 7.82
N LYS A 193 -17.51 -4.76 6.85
CA LYS A 193 -16.44 -5.60 6.33
C LYS A 193 -15.45 -4.74 5.53
N PRO A 194 -14.14 -4.86 5.77
CA PRO A 194 -13.13 -4.19 4.95
C PRO A 194 -13.07 -4.77 3.54
N LYS A 195 -12.57 -3.98 2.59
CA LYS A 195 -12.16 -4.52 1.29
C LYS A 195 -10.91 -5.37 1.47
N ILE A 196 -10.91 -6.55 0.85
CA ILE A 196 -9.79 -7.50 0.89
C ILE A 196 -8.88 -7.26 -0.29
N MET A 197 -7.59 -7.05 -0.04
CA MET A 197 -6.59 -6.76 -1.05
C MET A 197 -5.51 -7.83 -1.12
N ILE A 198 -5.06 -8.17 -2.32
CA ILE A 198 -3.82 -8.91 -2.58
C ILE A 198 -2.78 -7.90 -3.02
N HIS A 199 -1.63 -7.85 -2.34
CA HIS A 199 -0.57 -6.88 -2.59
C HIS A 199 0.67 -7.56 -3.20
N LEU A 200 1.02 -7.14 -4.42
CA LEU A 200 2.20 -7.60 -5.17
C LEU A 200 3.19 -6.45 -5.36
N ASP A 201 4.47 -6.78 -5.52
CA ASP A 201 5.49 -5.82 -5.92
C ASP A 201 5.47 -5.55 -7.44
N ASN A 202 6.34 -4.65 -7.90
CA ASN A 202 6.57 -4.39 -9.33
C ASN A 202 5.29 -4.13 -10.14
N GLY A 203 4.38 -3.28 -9.65
CA GLY A 203 3.10 -2.97 -10.28
C GLY A 203 3.17 -2.47 -11.71
N TRP A 204 4.34 -2.02 -12.17
CA TRP A 204 4.61 -1.60 -13.54
C TRP A 204 4.77 -2.78 -14.53
N LYS A 205 5.06 -3.99 -14.02
CA LYS A 205 5.41 -5.15 -14.84
C LYS A 205 4.19 -6.03 -15.09
N TRP A 206 3.41 -5.67 -16.11
CA TRP A 206 2.16 -6.37 -16.46
C TRP A 206 2.29 -7.89 -16.56
N ASP A 207 3.33 -8.40 -17.24
CA ASP A 207 3.50 -9.84 -17.43
C ASP A 207 3.67 -10.58 -16.10
N THR A 208 4.34 -9.96 -15.11
CA THR A 208 4.48 -10.54 -13.78
C THR A 208 3.16 -10.53 -13.02
N GLN A 209 2.40 -9.42 -13.07
CA GLN A 209 1.10 -9.32 -12.46
C GLN A 209 0.13 -10.37 -13.05
N MET A 210 0.07 -10.44 -14.37
CA MET A 210 -0.76 -11.40 -15.09
C MET A 210 -0.37 -12.85 -14.75
N TRP A 211 0.92 -13.17 -14.84
CA TRP A 211 1.42 -14.52 -14.51
C TRP A 211 1.00 -14.93 -13.09
N TRP A 212 1.16 -14.03 -12.12
CA TRP A 212 0.85 -14.34 -10.73
C TRP A 212 -0.63 -14.68 -10.53
N TYR A 213 -1.52 -13.77 -10.95
CA TYR A 213 -2.96 -13.98 -10.80
C TYR A 213 -3.45 -15.19 -11.59
N ASP A 214 -3.02 -15.35 -12.85
CA ASP A 214 -3.43 -16.49 -13.67
C ASP A 214 -2.96 -17.82 -13.06
N THR A 215 -1.72 -17.88 -12.58
CA THR A 215 -1.15 -19.09 -11.94
C THR A 215 -1.90 -19.47 -10.67
N VAL A 216 -2.16 -18.51 -9.79
CA VAL A 216 -2.80 -18.77 -8.49
C VAL A 216 -4.30 -19.05 -8.66
N LEU A 217 -5.00 -18.32 -9.53
CA LEU A 217 -6.42 -18.54 -9.80
C LEU A 217 -6.68 -19.86 -10.55
N ALA A 218 -5.77 -20.29 -11.43
CA ALA A 218 -5.90 -21.55 -12.17
C ALA A 218 -5.96 -22.80 -11.26
N THR A 219 -5.49 -22.68 -10.01
CA THR A 219 -5.60 -23.77 -9.01
C THR A 219 -7.04 -24.07 -8.60
N GLY A 220 -7.96 -23.15 -8.78
CA GLY A 220 -9.36 -23.25 -8.35
C GLY A 220 -9.59 -23.09 -6.84
N ALA A 221 -8.54 -23.06 -6.03
CA ALA A 221 -8.65 -22.88 -4.57
C ALA A 221 -8.94 -21.42 -4.17
N LEU A 222 -8.42 -20.45 -4.93
CA LEU A 222 -8.74 -19.02 -4.82
C LEU A 222 -9.55 -18.57 -6.02
N SER A 223 -10.50 -17.70 -5.83
CA SER A 223 -11.33 -17.13 -6.90
C SER A 223 -11.38 -15.61 -6.85
N LEU A 224 -11.84 -14.97 -7.91
CA LEU A 224 -12.06 -13.53 -7.95
C LEU A 224 -13.06 -13.05 -6.87
N ALA A 225 -13.95 -13.91 -6.38
CA ALA A 225 -14.86 -13.56 -5.29
C ALA A 225 -14.17 -13.45 -3.92
N ASP A 226 -12.91 -13.88 -3.81
CA ASP A 226 -12.20 -13.93 -2.53
C ASP A 226 -11.45 -12.64 -2.18
N PHE A 227 -11.30 -11.72 -3.13
CA PHE A 227 -10.70 -10.41 -2.92
C PHE A 227 -11.40 -9.32 -3.72
N ASP A 228 -11.25 -8.08 -3.28
CA ASP A 228 -11.90 -6.90 -3.84
C ASP A 228 -10.92 -6.02 -4.63
N MET A 229 -9.66 -6.02 -4.23
CA MET A 229 -8.65 -5.08 -4.69
C MET A 229 -7.34 -5.78 -5.04
N GLN A 230 -6.63 -5.20 -6.00
CA GLN A 230 -5.26 -5.52 -6.39
C GLN A 230 -4.35 -4.37 -5.94
N GLY A 231 -3.53 -4.59 -4.90
CA GLY A 231 -2.52 -3.66 -4.45
C GLY A 231 -1.20 -3.88 -5.17
N VAL A 232 -0.49 -2.80 -5.47
CA VAL A 232 0.83 -2.88 -6.08
C VAL A 232 1.81 -1.89 -5.45
N SER A 233 3.08 -2.29 -5.31
CA SER A 233 4.18 -1.36 -5.07
C SER A 233 4.72 -0.84 -6.39
N TYR A 234 5.01 0.46 -6.45
CA TYR A 234 5.58 1.10 -7.63
C TYR A 234 6.68 2.09 -7.25
N TYR A 235 7.92 1.66 -7.39
CA TYR A 235 9.11 2.44 -7.07
C TYR A 235 9.98 2.62 -8.32
N PRO A 236 10.29 3.87 -8.74
CA PRO A 236 11.05 4.13 -9.96
C PRO A 236 12.55 3.91 -9.80
N PHE A 237 13.07 3.93 -8.57
CA PHE A 237 14.53 3.90 -8.30
C PHE A 237 15.10 2.50 -8.12
N TYR A 238 14.30 1.45 -8.29
CA TYR A 238 14.79 0.07 -8.26
C TYR A 238 14.96 -0.56 -9.65
N ASN A 239 14.34 0.02 -10.69
CA ASN A 239 14.44 -0.52 -12.04
C ASN A 239 14.19 0.56 -13.11
N ALA A 240 15.14 0.73 -14.03
CA ALA A 240 15.00 1.71 -15.11
C ALA A 240 13.84 1.42 -16.09
N ALA A 241 13.33 0.18 -16.14
CA ALA A 241 12.15 -0.18 -16.92
C ALA A 241 10.81 0.11 -16.20
N ALA A 242 10.85 0.52 -14.93
CA ALA A 242 9.66 0.90 -14.16
C ALA A 242 9.10 2.27 -14.59
N THR A 243 8.83 2.43 -15.90
CA THR A 243 8.35 3.67 -16.50
C THR A 243 6.91 3.98 -16.07
N LEU A 244 6.56 5.26 -16.06
CA LEU A 244 5.18 5.70 -15.86
C LEU A 244 4.23 5.16 -16.93
N ALA A 245 4.71 4.99 -18.16
CA ALA A 245 3.94 4.38 -19.26
C ALA A 245 3.67 2.89 -19.01
N ALA A 246 4.69 2.12 -18.62
CA ALA A 246 4.55 0.71 -18.28
C ALA A 246 3.61 0.51 -17.09
N PHE A 247 3.74 1.34 -16.05
CA PHE A 247 2.86 1.33 -14.89
C PHE A 247 1.41 1.60 -15.28
N GLY A 248 1.14 2.67 -16.04
CA GLY A 248 -0.23 3.00 -16.48
C GLY A 248 -0.87 1.87 -17.29
N THR A 249 -0.12 1.24 -18.20
CA THR A 249 -0.56 0.08 -18.98
C THR A 249 -0.87 -1.13 -18.07
N SER A 250 0.02 -1.41 -17.12
CA SER A 250 -0.13 -2.55 -16.21
C SER A 250 -1.41 -2.44 -15.38
N VAL A 251 -1.62 -1.31 -14.68
CA VAL A 251 -2.80 -1.14 -13.81
C VAL A 251 -4.12 -1.11 -14.58
N ALA A 252 -4.12 -0.56 -15.81
CA ALA A 252 -5.29 -0.61 -16.68
C ALA A 252 -5.61 -2.05 -17.12
N ASN A 253 -4.61 -2.82 -17.48
CA ASN A 253 -4.77 -4.23 -17.86
C ASN A 253 -5.22 -5.10 -16.68
N MET A 254 -4.68 -4.87 -15.48
CA MET A 254 -5.10 -5.56 -14.25
C MET A 254 -6.60 -5.36 -14.00
N ALA A 255 -7.06 -4.11 -13.98
CA ALA A 255 -8.46 -3.79 -13.78
C ALA A 255 -9.38 -4.36 -14.88
N LYS A 256 -8.94 -4.30 -16.13
CA LYS A 256 -9.68 -4.84 -17.29
C LYS A 256 -9.81 -6.36 -17.23
N LYS A 257 -8.71 -7.06 -16.94
CA LYS A 257 -8.68 -8.54 -16.97
C LYS A 257 -9.41 -9.16 -15.78
N TYR A 258 -9.17 -8.66 -14.58
CA TYR A 258 -9.68 -9.28 -13.35
C TYR A 258 -10.93 -8.60 -12.78
N GLY A 259 -11.28 -7.43 -13.29
CA GLY A 259 -12.49 -6.72 -12.87
C GLY A 259 -12.41 -6.13 -11.46
N LYS A 260 -11.22 -6.05 -10.84
CA LYS A 260 -11.01 -5.57 -9.48
C LYS A 260 -10.58 -4.12 -9.43
N GLU A 261 -10.74 -3.47 -8.27
CA GLU A 261 -10.13 -2.18 -8.00
C GLU A 261 -8.60 -2.33 -7.97
N VAL A 262 -7.88 -1.27 -8.34
CA VAL A 262 -6.42 -1.22 -8.30
C VAL A 262 -5.97 -0.07 -7.41
N VAL A 263 -5.01 -0.34 -6.54
CA VAL A 263 -4.43 0.60 -5.58
C VAL A 263 -2.91 0.54 -5.65
N VAL A 264 -2.26 1.69 -5.68
CA VAL A 264 -0.83 1.78 -5.37
C VAL A 264 -0.68 1.73 -3.86
N ALA A 265 -0.33 0.56 -3.35
CA ALA A 265 -0.17 0.32 -1.90
C ALA A 265 1.11 0.97 -1.36
N GLU A 266 2.13 1.14 -2.22
CA GLU A 266 3.39 1.77 -1.87
C GLU A 266 4.01 2.50 -3.06
N THR A 267 4.51 3.71 -2.82
CA THR A 267 5.39 4.45 -3.71
C THR A 267 6.20 5.48 -2.94
N ASN A 268 7.34 5.91 -3.48
CA ASN A 268 8.13 7.05 -3.01
C ASN A 268 8.75 7.81 -4.19
N TRP A 269 9.17 9.04 -3.91
CA TRP A 269 10.07 9.83 -4.73
C TRP A 269 11.08 10.54 -3.83
N PRO A 270 12.39 10.46 -4.10
CA PRO A 270 13.38 11.09 -3.24
C PRO A 270 13.43 12.61 -3.44
N SER A 271 13.62 13.32 -2.34
CA SER A 271 14.02 14.73 -2.38
C SER A 271 15.54 14.92 -2.44
N TYR A 272 16.30 13.85 -2.11
CA TYR A 272 17.76 13.83 -2.20
C TYR A 272 18.25 12.43 -2.60
N CYS A 273 18.95 12.32 -3.73
CA CYS A 273 19.49 11.07 -4.25
C CYS A 273 20.70 11.33 -5.16
N PRO A 274 21.88 11.65 -4.60
CA PRO A 274 23.04 12.04 -5.40
C PRO A 274 23.67 10.89 -6.18
N ASN A 275 23.56 9.65 -5.67
CA ASN A 275 24.20 8.46 -6.24
C ASN A 275 23.20 7.29 -6.29
N PRO A 276 22.18 7.32 -7.16
CA PRO A 276 21.23 6.24 -7.28
C PRO A 276 21.93 4.97 -7.78
N SER A 277 21.67 3.82 -7.14
CA SER A 277 22.21 2.52 -7.59
C SER A 277 21.64 2.05 -8.92
N THR A 278 20.50 2.60 -9.32
CA THR A 278 19.81 2.33 -10.58
C THR A 278 19.39 3.63 -11.23
N ALA A 279 19.58 3.75 -12.54
CA ALA A 279 19.08 4.91 -13.29
C ALA A 279 17.55 4.99 -13.19
N PHE A 280 17.04 6.20 -12.96
CA PHE A 280 15.60 6.44 -13.01
C PHE A 280 15.03 6.21 -14.41
N PRO A 281 13.76 5.78 -14.54
CA PRO A 281 13.11 5.56 -15.82
C PRO A 281 13.18 6.77 -16.76
N ALA A 282 13.30 6.51 -18.07
CA ALA A 282 13.51 7.58 -19.03
C ALA A 282 12.38 8.63 -19.08
N ASP A 283 11.15 8.23 -18.79
CA ASP A 283 9.97 9.09 -18.79
C ASP A 283 9.75 9.85 -17.46
N THR A 284 10.67 9.66 -16.49
CA THR A 284 10.67 10.44 -15.23
C THR A 284 11.75 11.54 -15.20
N LYS A 285 12.54 11.70 -16.25
CA LYS A 285 13.66 12.67 -16.32
C LYS A 285 13.25 14.12 -16.10
N SER A 286 12.00 14.47 -16.40
CA SER A 286 11.45 15.82 -16.17
C SER A 286 11.03 16.05 -14.72
N ILE A 287 10.98 15.02 -13.90
CA ILE A 287 10.62 15.10 -12.47
C ILE A 287 11.92 15.32 -11.68
N PRO A 288 12.14 16.47 -11.04
CA PRO A 288 13.36 16.71 -10.30
C PRO A 288 13.48 15.84 -9.04
N ILE A 289 14.70 15.51 -8.64
CA ILE A 289 15.00 14.93 -7.33
C ILE A 289 14.92 16.08 -6.31
N SER A 290 13.73 16.32 -5.79
CA SER A 290 13.44 17.46 -4.89
C SER A 290 12.06 17.29 -4.24
N VAL A 291 11.73 18.19 -3.31
CA VAL A 291 10.39 18.30 -2.70
C VAL A 291 9.31 18.55 -3.77
N ASP A 292 9.59 19.41 -4.76
CA ASP A 292 8.67 19.64 -5.88
C ASP A 292 8.52 18.40 -6.76
N GLY A 293 9.58 17.62 -6.91
CA GLY A 293 9.54 16.33 -7.60
C GLY A 293 8.64 15.32 -6.90
N GLN A 294 8.59 15.30 -5.59
CA GLN A 294 7.62 14.46 -4.83
C GLN A 294 6.19 14.83 -5.20
N VAL A 295 5.88 16.12 -5.31
CA VAL A 295 4.55 16.59 -5.75
C VAL A 295 4.23 16.14 -7.17
N GLN A 296 5.19 16.33 -8.11
CA GLN A 296 5.01 15.92 -9.50
C GLN A 296 4.83 14.40 -9.62
N TRP A 297 5.65 13.61 -8.92
CA TRP A 297 5.55 12.16 -8.90
C TRP A 297 4.17 11.68 -8.43
N MET A 298 3.72 12.16 -7.28
CA MET A 298 2.42 11.77 -6.73
C MET A 298 1.27 12.13 -7.67
N LYS A 299 1.33 13.30 -8.34
CA LYS A 299 0.35 13.68 -9.35
C LYS A 299 0.38 12.76 -10.57
N GLU A 300 1.57 12.40 -11.05
CA GLU A 300 1.72 11.50 -12.21
C GLU A 300 1.24 10.08 -11.91
N VAL A 301 1.52 9.56 -10.70
CA VAL A 301 1.00 8.26 -10.25
C VAL A 301 -0.53 8.33 -10.10
N ALA A 302 -1.05 9.33 -9.39
CA ALA A 302 -2.49 9.51 -9.21
C ALA A 302 -3.24 9.64 -10.53
N LYS A 303 -2.70 10.39 -11.50
CA LYS A 303 -3.26 10.54 -12.84
C LYS A 303 -3.42 9.19 -13.56
N ARG A 304 -2.45 8.28 -13.44
CA ARG A 304 -2.54 6.94 -14.05
C ARG A 304 -3.52 6.04 -13.34
N VAL A 305 -3.59 6.15 -12.03
CA VAL A 305 -4.58 5.41 -11.23
C VAL A 305 -6.00 5.89 -11.56
N THR A 306 -6.26 7.19 -11.56
CA THR A 306 -7.58 7.75 -11.90
C THR A 306 -8.01 7.49 -13.34
N ALA A 307 -7.04 7.29 -14.26
CA ALA A 307 -7.31 6.93 -15.65
C ALA A 307 -7.73 5.46 -15.85
N VAL A 308 -7.65 4.61 -14.80
CA VAL A 308 -8.10 3.21 -14.88
C VAL A 308 -9.60 3.17 -15.14
N GLY A 309 -10.00 2.49 -16.21
CA GLY A 309 -11.38 2.45 -16.67
C GLY A 309 -12.38 1.94 -15.63
N GLY A 310 -13.61 2.45 -15.70
CA GLY A 310 -14.72 2.06 -14.83
C GLY A 310 -14.56 2.52 -13.37
N GLY A 311 -13.72 3.54 -13.10
CA GLY A 311 -13.48 4.03 -11.75
C GLY A 311 -12.76 3.03 -10.84
N LYS A 312 -12.04 2.09 -11.44
CA LYS A 312 -11.38 0.99 -10.69
C LYS A 312 -10.02 1.38 -10.10
N GLY A 313 -9.42 2.49 -10.49
CA GLY A 313 -8.24 3.02 -9.83
C GLY A 313 -8.67 3.84 -8.62
N THR A 314 -8.44 3.34 -7.41
CA THR A 314 -9.12 3.85 -6.22
C THR A 314 -8.20 4.40 -5.14
N GLY A 315 -6.87 4.23 -5.24
CA GLY A 315 -5.99 4.75 -4.19
C GLY A 315 -4.51 4.82 -4.52
N VAL A 316 -3.83 5.72 -3.82
CA VAL A 316 -2.36 5.84 -3.84
C VAL A 316 -1.88 6.08 -2.41
N PHE A 317 -0.85 5.33 -2.01
CA PHE A 317 -0.21 5.42 -0.70
C PHE A 317 1.27 5.76 -0.85
N TYR A 318 1.71 6.80 -0.16
CA TYR A 318 3.14 7.11 0.00
C TYR A 318 3.69 6.31 1.18
N TRP A 319 4.79 5.58 0.96
CA TRP A 319 5.33 4.71 1.99
C TRP A 319 6.19 5.48 2.99
N GLU A 320 5.85 5.41 4.28
CA GLU A 320 6.57 5.92 5.44
C GLU A 320 7.13 7.35 5.29
N PRO A 321 6.30 8.37 4.95
CA PRO A 321 6.79 9.73 4.72
C PRO A 321 7.40 10.40 5.95
N ALA A 322 7.21 9.82 7.13
CA ALA A 322 7.54 10.41 8.42
C ALA A 322 8.52 9.57 9.26
N TRP A 323 9.16 8.55 8.67
CA TRP A 323 10.16 7.71 9.37
C TRP A 323 11.54 8.36 9.36
N ILE A 324 11.74 9.36 10.22
CA ILE A 324 12.91 10.25 10.23
C ILE A 324 14.21 9.48 10.45
N ASP A 325 14.22 8.50 11.36
CA ASP A 325 15.42 7.70 11.65
C ASP A 325 15.78 6.70 10.53
N ASN A 326 14.94 6.61 9.50
CA ASN A 326 15.20 5.78 8.32
C ASN A 326 14.89 6.53 7.01
N ALA A 327 15.46 7.73 6.84
CA ALA A 327 15.11 8.64 5.76
C ALA A 327 15.32 8.08 4.34
N GLY A 328 16.27 7.16 4.15
CA GLY A 328 16.52 6.46 2.89
C GLY A 328 15.52 5.34 2.59
N LEU A 329 14.73 4.92 3.58
CA LEU A 329 13.71 3.87 3.47
C LEU A 329 14.23 2.59 2.81
N GLY A 330 15.50 2.21 3.11
CA GLY A 330 16.14 1.02 2.54
C GLY A 330 16.56 1.15 1.06
N SER A 331 16.36 2.30 0.43
CA SER A 331 16.81 2.57 -0.94
C SER A 331 18.24 3.11 -0.99
N SER A 332 18.80 3.28 -2.19
CA SER A 332 20.07 3.97 -2.41
C SER A 332 19.97 5.50 -2.33
N CYS A 333 18.76 6.05 -2.18
CA CYS A 333 18.53 7.47 -2.04
C CYS A 333 18.63 7.91 -0.58
N GLY A 334 19.15 9.11 -0.33
CA GLY A 334 19.39 9.58 1.04
C GLY A 334 18.14 10.10 1.75
N TRP A 335 17.13 10.58 0.98
CA TRP A 335 15.92 11.14 1.59
C TRP A 335 14.68 10.91 0.74
N ASN A 336 13.78 10.05 1.23
CA ASN A 336 12.48 9.74 0.59
C ASN A 336 11.28 10.31 1.36
N LEU A 337 11.52 10.98 2.50
CA LEU A 337 10.46 11.43 3.40
C LEU A 337 9.81 12.73 2.90
N MET A 338 8.59 13.00 3.39
CA MET A 338 7.89 14.28 3.24
C MET A 338 7.95 15.12 4.54
N PHE A 339 8.87 14.77 5.43
CA PHE A 339 9.23 15.52 6.64
C PHE A 339 10.73 15.72 6.67
N GLY A 340 11.20 16.86 7.21
CA GLY A 340 12.60 17.13 7.44
C GLY A 340 13.14 16.35 8.64
N ASP A 341 14.46 16.38 8.81
CA ASP A 341 15.19 15.78 9.95
C ASP A 341 14.77 16.38 11.30
N ASP A 342 14.33 17.63 11.29
CA ASP A 342 13.78 18.36 12.44
C ASP A 342 12.29 18.04 12.72
N GLY A 343 11.70 17.13 11.97
CA GLY A 343 10.28 16.76 12.04
C GLY A 343 9.31 17.75 11.40
N LYS A 344 9.77 18.78 10.72
CA LYS A 344 8.90 19.74 10.04
C LYS A 344 8.36 19.14 8.73
N VAL A 345 7.05 19.30 8.52
CA VAL A 345 6.42 18.87 7.28
C VAL A 345 6.96 19.63 6.08
N MET A 346 7.28 18.93 5.01
CA MET A 346 7.63 19.52 3.71
C MET A 346 6.37 19.90 2.93
N SER A 347 6.49 20.86 2.03
CA SER A 347 5.38 21.32 1.17
C SER A 347 4.80 20.22 0.30
N SER A 348 5.58 19.17 0.01
CA SER A 348 5.14 18.03 -0.80
C SER A 348 3.98 17.26 -0.20
N LEU A 349 3.83 17.19 1.14
CA LEU A 349 2.71 16.48 1.77
C LEU A 349 1.35 17.08 1.37
N ALA A 350 1.27 18.38 1.08
CA ALA A 350 0.03 19.03 0.66
C ALA A 350 -0.52 18.53 -0.69
N VAL A 351 0.23 17.71 -1.44
CA VAL A 351 -0.22 17.09 -2.70
C VAL A 351 -1.51 16.27 -2.53
N PHE A 352 -1.71 15.69 -1.35
CA PHE A 352 -2.92 14.92 -1.05
C PHE A 352 -4.22 15.74 -1.07
N ASN A 353 -4.15 17.07 -1.02
CA ASN A 353 -5.31 17.94 -1.24
C ASN A 353 -5.73 18.00 -2.72
N SER A 354 -4.83 17.66 -3.66
CA SER A 354 -5.01 17.88 -5.10
C SER A 354 -5.05 16.62 -5.97
N ILE A 355 -4.94 15.42 -5.37
CA ILE A 355 -5.01 14.13 -6.07
C ILE A 355 -6.28 13.36 -5.73
#